data_9c11fd134cf4e5d2075f1c982fb4b711
#
_entry.id   9c11fd134cf4e5d2075f1c982fb4b711
#
_cell.length_a   1.000
_cell.length_b   1.000
_cell.length_c   1.000
_cell.angle_alpha   90.00
_cell.angle_beta   90.00
_cell.angle_gamma   90.00
#
_symmetry.space_group_name_H-M   'P 1'
#
loop_
_entity.id
_entity.type
_entity.pdbx_description
1 polymer ?
#
loop_
_entity_poly.entity_id
_entity_poly.type
_entity_poly.pdbx_seq_one_letter_code
_entity_poly.pdbx_strand_id
1 'polypeptide(L)'
;MANATFDAIKIGIASPEMIREWCYGEVKKPETINYRTLKPERDGLYCERIFGPTKDWECHCGKYKKIKYKGKICDRCGVEVTKSKVRRERMGHIELATPCSHIWYFKGIPSRMGLILDVSPKVLEKVLYFAAYIVTDPGDAPLALNQVLTEKEYRDMREKYENDFQAGMGAEAVKKLLEQLDLDQLSEQLRAELKTASSQKKLRIVKRLEVVEAFRESGNKPSWMIMDVLPVIPPELRPMVQLDGGRFATSDLNDLYRRVINRNNRLKRLIQLQAPDIIVRNEKRMLQEAVDALIDNGRRGRAVTGANNRALKSLSDMLKGKQGRFRQNLLGKRVDYSGRSVIVVGPELKLYQCGVPKEMAIELFRPFVMKKLVED
;
A
#
# COMPACT_ATOMS: atom_id res chain seq x y z
N MET A 1 7.55 -2.06 -26.31
CA MET A 1 6.89 -3.15 -25.56
C MET A 1 5.65 -3.52 -26.35
N ALA A 2 5.45 -4.80 -26.63
CA ALA A 2 4.18 -5.26 -27.16
C ALA A 2 3.09 -4.86 -26.13
N ASN A 3 2.00 -4.29 -26.58
CA ASN A 3 0.82 -4.13 -25.74
C ASN A 3 0.40 -5.53 -25.32
N ALA A 4 0.62 -5.88 -24.06
CA ALA A 4 0.10 -7.12 -23.53
C ALA A 4 -1.42 -7.00 -23.57
N THR A 5 -2.04 -7.73 -24.48
CA THR A 5 -3.49 -7.90 -24.51
C THR A 5 -3.85 -8.89 -23.40
N PHE A 6 -4.78 -8.51 -22.55
CA PHE A 6 -5.31 -9.36 -21.48
C PHE A 6 -6.84 -9.27 -21.48
N ASP A 7 -7.49 -10.38 -21.16
CA ASP A 7 -8.95 -10.45 -21.13
C ASP A 7 -9.51 -10.20 -19.73
N ALA A 8 -8.71 -10.39 -18.69
CA ALA A 8 -9.14 -10.24 -17.31
C ALA A 8 -8.03 -9.73 -16.39
N ILE A 9 -8.44 -9.10 -15.30
CA ILE A 9 -7.56 -8.68 -14.19
C ILE A 9 -7.99 -9.44 -12.95
N LYS A 10 -7.04 -10.18 -12.32
CA LYS A 10 -7.26 -10.85 -11.04
C LYS A 10 -6.69 -9.97 -9.91
N ILE A 11 -7.51 -9.69 -8.90
CA ILE A 11 -7.10 -8.99 -7.68
C ILE A 11 -6.90 -10.03 -6.58
N GLY A 12 -5.76 -9.99 -5.91
CA GLY A 12 -5.42 -10.89 -4.82
C GLY A 12 -4.55 -10.21 -3.77
N ILE A 13 -4.20 -10.96 -2.71
CA ILE A 13 -3.25 -10.51 -1.70
C ILE A 13 -1.85 -10.98 -2.13
N ALA A 14 -0.87 -10.08 -2.08
CA ALA A 14 0.51 -10.42 -2.43
C ALA A 14 1.24 -11.03 -1.24
N SER A 15 2.00 -12.10 -1.50
CA SER A 15 2.95 -12.63 -0.52
C SER A 15 4.21 -11.75 -0.43
N PRO A 16 4.97 -11.81 0.68
CA PRO A 16 6.25 -11.13 0.80
C PRO A 16 7.24 -11.47 -0.33
N GLU A 17 7.25 -12.74 -0.77
CA GLU A 17 8.09 -13.23 -1.87
C GLU A 17 7.71 -12.59 -3.20
N MET A 18 6.41 -12.56 -3.51
CA MET A 18 5.89 -11.90 -4.72
C MET A 18 6.26 -10.41 -4.74
N ILE A 19 6.17 -9.71 -3.60
CA ILE A 19 6.55 -8.29 -3.53
C ILE A 19 8.04 -8.12 -3.82
N ARG A 20 8.91 -8.98 -3.28
CA ARG A 20 10.35 -8.93 -3.57
C ARG A 20 10.65 -9.21 -5.04
N GLU A 21 9.93 -10.15 -5.65
CA GLU A 21 10.07 -10.50 -7.07
C GLU A 21 9.69 -9.34 -8.00
N TRP A 22 8.60 -8.61 -7.69
CA TRP A 22 8.19 -7.45 -8.50
C TRP A 22 9.14 -6.26 -8.39
N CYS A 23 9.95 -6.20 -7.33
CA CYS A 23 10.73 -5.04 -6.97
C CYS A 23 12.17 -5.16 -7.46
N TYR A 24 12.72 -4.02 -7.86
CA TYR A 24 14.09 -3.91 -8.37
C TYR A 24 15.12 -3.63 -7.26
N GLY A 25 14.70 -3.47 -6.00
CA GLY A 25 15.59 -3.30 -4.86
C GLY A 25 14.94 -2.69 -3.63
N GLU A 26 15.69 -2.72 -2.53
CA GLU A 26 15.29 -2.21 -1.22
C GLU A 26 15.58 -0.71 -1.10
N VAL A 27 14.57 0.06 -0.68
CA VAL A 27 14.70 1.48 -0.32
C VAL A 27 15.06 1.57 1.16
N LYS A 28 16.30 1.98 1.44
CA LYS A 28 16.85 2.03 2.81
C LYS A 28 16.84 3.42 3.43
N LYS A 29 16.88 4.45 2.58
CA LYS A 29 17.04 5.84 3.00
C LYS A 29 15.79 6.66 2.76
N PRO A 30 15.42 7.57 3.67
CA PRO A 30 14.27 8.46 3.53
C PRO A 30 14.50 9.62 2.56
N GLU A 31 15.75 9.85 2.14
CA GLU A 31 16.12 10.93 1.25
C GLU A 31 15.53 10.73 -0.16
N THR A 32 15.17 11.84 -0.78
CA THR A 32 14.59 11.87 -2.12
C THR A 32 15.65 12.27 -3.16
N ILE A 33 16.06 13.51 -3.12
CA ILE A 33 17.06 14.10 -4.01
C ILE A 33 18.10 14.89 -3.20
N ASN A 34 19.27 15.06 -3.76
CA ASN A 34 20.25 16.01 -3.26
C ASN A 34 19.89 17.40 -3.76
N TYR A 35 19.54 18.32 -2.87
CA TYR A 35 19.09 19.68 -3.23
C TYR A 35 20.15 20.54 -3.90
N ARG A 36 21.45 20.21 -3.74
CA ARG A 36 22.55 20.92 -4.40
C ARG A 36 22.72 20.45 -5.85
N THR A 37 22.69 19.13 -6.06
CA THR A 37 22.98 18.53 -7.36
C THR A 37 21.72 18.21 -8.15
N LEU A 38 20.54 18.28 -7.52
CA LEU A 38 19.22 17.89 -8.05
C LEU A 38 19.15 16.43 -8.51
N LYS A 39 20.15 15.61 -8.12
CA LYS A 39 20.18 14.19 -8.47
C LYS A 39 19.56 13.35 -7.38
N PRO A 40 18.90 12.22 -7.76
CA PRO A 40 18.37 11.25 -6.82
C PRO A 40 19.44 10.68 -5.89
N GLU A 41 19.14 10.60 -4.60
CA GLU A 41 20.03 9.97 -3.63
C GLU A 41 20.04 8.44 -3.80
N ARG A 42 21.22 7.85 -3.56
CA ARG A 42 21.39 6.39 -3.65
C ARG A 42 20.64 5.69 -2.51
N ASP A 43 19.94 4.61 -2.85
CA ASP A 43 19.10 3.79 -1.95
C ASP A 43 17.95 4.58 -1.30
N GLY A 44 17.66 5.78 -1.81
CA GLY A 44 16.54 6.63 -1.42
C GLY A 44 15.27 6.39 -2.24
N LEU A 45 14.25 7.18 -1.95
CA LEU A 45 12.91 7.07 -2.58
C LEU A 45 12.89 7.34 -4.09
N TYR A 46 13.93 7.96 -4.65
CA TYR A 46 14.08 8.25 -6.09
C TYR A 46 15.30 7.58 -6.73
N CYS A 47 15.94 6.64 -6.04
CA CYS A 47 17.17 5.99 -6.47
C CYS A 47 17.09 5.48 -7.91
N GLU A 48 18.06 5.89 -8.75
CA GLU A 48 18.12 5.47 -10.14
C GLU A 48 18.50 3.99 -10.32
N ARG A 49 19.21 3.41 -9.34
CA ARG A 49 19.56 2.00 -9.35
C ARG A 49 18.33 1.11 -9.19
N ILE A 50 17.36 1.54 -8.36
CA ILE A 50 16.12 0.78 -8.09
C ILE A 50 15.08 1.08 -9.17
N PHE A 51 14.81 2.36 -9.43
CA PHE A 51 13.68 2.80 -10.26
C PHE A 51 14.05 3.12 -11.71
N GLY A 52 15.34 3.09 -12.05
CA GLY A 52 15.82 3.44 -13.38
C GLY A 52 16.33 4.88 -13.52
N PRO A 53 16.97 5.19 -14.66
CA PRO A 53 17.61 6.46 -14.92
C PRO A 53 16.59 7.61 -15.06
N THR A 54 17.01 8.84 -14.73
CA THR A 54 16.21 10.06 -14.91
C THR A 54 16.23 10.57 -16.35
N LYS A 55 17.28 10.26 -17.11
CA LYS A 55 17.41 10.62 -18.53
C LYS A 55 17.51 9.36 -19.37
N ASP A 56 16.94 9.43 -20.58
CA ASP A 56 16.99 8.32 -21.52
C ASP A 56 18.42 7.95 -21.87
N TRP A 57 18.74 6.67 -21.76
CA TRP A 57 20.02 6.07 -22.17
C TRP A 57 21.26 6.66 -21.46
N GLU A 58 21.09 7.24 -20.28
CA GLU A 58 22.17 7.80 -19.48
C GLU A 58 22.20 7.17 -18.07
N CYS A 59 23.35 6.69 -17.61
CA CYS A 59 23.52 6.24 -16.23
C CYS A 59 23.77 7.43 -15.29
N HIS A 60 23.56 7.25 -13.99
CA HIS A 60 23.68 8.29 -12.97
C HIS A 60 25.05 9.03 -12.99
N CYS A 61 26.15 8.30 -13.15
CA CYS A 61 27.50 8.87 -13.16
C CYS A 61 27.93 9.46 -14.51
N GLY A 62 27.12 9.29 -15.58
CA GLY A 62 27.42 9.80 -16.90
C GLY A 62 28.46 9.02 -17.71
N LYS A 63 28.93 7.86 -17.23
CA LYS A 63 29.91 7.02 -17.95
C LYS A 63 29.32 6.47 -19.26
N TYR A 64 28.07 6.07 -19.24
CA TYR A 64 27.31 5.55 -20.39
C TYR A 64 26.17 6.50 -20.71
N LYS A 65 26.16 7.07 -21.94
CA LYS A 65 25.21 8.12 -22.37
C LYS A 65 24.51 7.87 -23.72
N LYS A 66 24.70 6.71 -24.33
CA LYS A 66 24.17 6.46 -25.68
C LYS A 66 23.37 5.17 -25.73
N ILE A 67 22.43 5.09 -26.69
CA ILE A 67 21.56 3.94 -26.93
C ILE A 67 22.33 2.65 -27.21
N LYS A 68 23.57 2.75 -27.74
CA LYS A 68 24.44 1.58 -27.94
C LYS A 68 24.75 0.77 -26.68
N TYR A 69 24.55 1.38 -25.51
CA TYR A 69 24.76 0.72 -24.22
C TYR A 69 23.42 0.23 -23.59
N LYS A 70 22.35 0.14 -24.37
CA LYS A 70 21.04 -0.34 -23.90
C LYS A 70 21.16 -1.63 -23.11
N GLY A 71 20.52 -1.69 -21.93
CA GLY A 71 20.48 -2.85 -21.05
C GLY A 71 21.78 -3.11 -20.26
N LYS A 72 22.83 -2.29 -20.47
CA LYS A 72 24.05 -2.43 -19.70
C LYS A 72 23.88 -1.82 -18.31
N ILE A 73 24.26 -2.58 -17.28
CA ILE A 73 24.37 -2.08 -15.90
C ILE A 73 25.72 -1.42 -15.74
N CYS A 74 25.72 -0.16 -15.28
CA CYS A 74 26.96 0.58 -15.07
C CYS A 74 27.75 0.00 -13.90
N ASP A 75 28.99 -0.39 -14.15
CA ASP A 75 29.93 -0.91 -13.16
C ASP A 75 30.24 0.08 -12.03
N ARG A 76 30.19 1.41 -12.31
CA ARG A 76 30.49 2.47 -11.33
C ARG A 76 29.30 2.84 -10.46
N CYS A 77 28.10 3.02 -11.01
CA CYS A 77 26.94 3.51 -10.28
C CYS A 77 25.80 2.48 -10.14
N GLY A 78 25.90 1.32 -10.82
CA GLY A 78 24.91 0.24 -10.75
C GLY A 78 23.57 0.55 -11.43
N VAL A 79 23.48 1.66 -12.19
CA VAL A 79 22.27 2.06 -12.91
C VAL A 79 22.23 1.40 -14.26
N GLU A 80 21.11 0.80 -14.62
CA GLU A 80 20.87 0.22 -15.94
C GLU A 80 20.62 1.32 -16.98
N VAL A 81 21.24 1.20 -18.13
CA VAL A 81 21.07 2.15 -19.26
C VAL A 81 19.81 1.78 -20.04
N THR A 82 18.70 2.45 -19.73
CA THR A 82 17.40 2.24 -20.34
C THR A 82 16.64 3.57 -20.52
N LYS A 83 15.43 3.50 -21.03
CA LYS A 83 14.56 4.70 -21.12
C LYS A 83 14.08 5.13 -19.73
N SER A 84 13.98 6.42 -19.50
CA SER A 84 13.45 7.00 -18.25
C SER A 84 12.01 6.59 -17.95
N LYS A 85 11.24 6.21 -18.97
CA LYS A 85 9.86 5.70 -18.83
C LYS A 85 9.71 4.56 -17.82
N VAL A 86 10.78 3.74 -17.60
CA VAL A 86 10.75 2.65 -16.62
C VAL A 86 10.54 3.15 -15.17
N ARG A 87 10.81 4.43 -14.88
CA ARG A 87 10.54 5.06 -13.59
C ARG A 87 9.06 5.18 -13.26
N ARG A 88 8.18 4.95 -14.24
CA ARG A 88 6.74 4.84 -14.05
C ARG A 88 6.29 3.41 -13.74
N GLU A 89 7.14 2.42 -14.04
CA GLU A 89 6.79 1.00 -14.03
C GLU A 89 7.49 0.25 -12.89
N ARG A 90 8.75 0.60 -12.58
CA ARG A 90 9.57 -0.13 -11.60
C ARG A 90 9.15 0.20 -10.17
N MET A 91 8.95 -0.86 -9.40
CA MET A 91 8.68 -0.81 -7.97
C MET A 91 9.93 -1.07 -7.14
N GLY A 92 9.97 -0.51 -5.96
CA GLY A 92 10.91 -0.86 -4.90
C GLY A 92 10.16 -1.42 -3.69
N HIS A 93 10.90 -1.83 -2.66
CA HIS A 93 10.32 -2.31 -1.41
C HIS A 93 11.08 -1.81 -0.18
N ILE A 94 10.45 -1.91 0.97
CA ILE A 94 11.04 -1.64 2.28
C ILE A 94 10.91 -2.92 3.10
N GLU A 95 12.05 -3.47 3.57
CA GLU A 95 12.07 -4.59 4.53
C GLU A 95 11.75 -4.06 5.92
N LEU A 96 10.60 -4.47 6.45
CA LEU A 96 10.15 -4.05 7.76
C LEU A 96 10.93 -4.76 8.87
N ALA A 97 11.33 -4.02 9.91
CA ALA A 97 12.05 -4.56 11.07
C ALA A 97 11.16 -5.44 11.95
N THR A 98 9.86 -5.26 11.85
CA THR A 98 8.82 -6.09 12.48
C THR A 98 7.62 -6.17 11.55
N PRO A 99 6.91 -7.31 11.52
CA PRO A 99 5.68 -7.42 10.75
C PRO A 99 4.66 -6.35 11.12
N CYS A 100 3.93 -5.83 10.14
CA CYS A 100 2.87 -4.85 10.32
C CYS A 100 1.55 -5.34 9.75
N SER A 101 0.46 -5.11 10.45
CA SER A 101 -0.88 -5.45 10.01
C SER A 101 -1.36 -4.53 8.90
N HIS A 102 -2.01 -5.07 7.88
CA HIS A 102 -2.65 -4.26 6.84
C HIS A 102 -4.01 -3.75 7.34
N ILE A 103 -4.15 -2.43 7.43
CA ILE A 103 -5.32 -1.77 8.05
C ILE A 103 -6.66 -2.10 7.37
N TRP A 104 -6.69 -2.41 6.09
CA TRP A 104 -7.93 -2.77 5.39
C TRP A 104 -8.55 -4.06 5.92
N TYR A 105 -7.72 -5.06 6.26
CA TYR A 105 -8.19 -6.34 6.77
C TYR A 105 -8.49 -6.33 8.26
N PHE A 106 -7.87 -5.38 8.98
CA PHE A 106 -8.12 -5.16 10.41
C PHE A 106 -9.32 -4.23 10.66
N LYS A 107 -9.32 -3.01 10.10
CA LYS A 107 -10.37 -1.98 10.31
C LYS A 107 -11.49 -2.01 9.27
N GLY A 108 -11.56 -3.03 8.43
CA GLY A 108 -12.71 -3.29 7.56
C GLY A 108 -13.97 -3.54 8.37
N ILE A 109 -15.14 -3.32 7.78
CA ILE A 109 -16.44 -3.67 8.36
C ILE A 109 -17.12 -4.68 7.45
N PRO A 110 -17.17 -5.96 7.85
CA PRO A 110 -16.57 -6.56 9.03
C PRO A 110 -15.04 -6.74 8.94
N SER A 111 -14.36 -6.84 10.10
CA SER A 111 -12.93 -7.12 10.16
C SER A 111 -12.63 -8.54 9.67
N ARG A 112 -11.87 -8.68 8.58
CA ARG A 112 -11.53 -10.00 8.02
C ARG A 112 -10.64 -10.81 8.97
N MET A 113 -9.61 -10.17 9.56
CA MET A 113 -8.78 -10.81 10.58
C MET A 113 -9.58 -11.24 11.81
N GLY A 114 -10.47 -10.37 12.30
CA GLY A 114 -11.32 -10.67 13.45
C GLY A 114 -12.26 -11.84 13.20
N LEU A 115 -12.80 -11.99 11.99
CA LEU A 115 -13.67 -13.11 11.61
C LEU A 115 -12.90 -14.44 11.54
N ILE A 116 -11.71 -14.44 10.94
CA ILE A 116 -10.91 -15.67 10.82
C ILE A 116 -10.45 -16.15 12.20
N LEU A 117 -9.88 -15.26 13.03
CA LEU A 117 -9.36 -15.58 14.35
C LEU A 117 -10.45 -15.74 15.43
N ASP A 118 -11.70 -15.42 15.10
CA ASP A 118 -12.82 -15.33 16.05
C ASP A 118 -12.58 -14.36 17.22
N VAL A 119 -11.84 -13.29 16.97
CA VAL A 119 -11.49 -12.26 17.94
C VAL A 119 -12.23 -10.95 17.61
N SER A 120 -12.79 -10.30 18.64
CA SER A 120 -13.47 -9.02 18.41
C SER A 120 -12.50 -7.93 17.93
N PRO A 121 -12.93 -7.02 17.02
CA PRO A 121 -12.06 -5.96 16.50
C PRO A 121 -11.44 -5.06 17.57
N LYS A 122 -12.17 -4.79 18.68
CA LYS A 122 -11.66 -4.00 19.81
C LYS A 122 -10.53 -4.70 20.55
N VAL A 123 -10.63 -6.01 20.70
CA VAL A 123 -9.62 -6.84 21.37
C VAL A 123 -8.39 -6.96 20.46
N LEU A 124 -8.61 -7.26 19.18
CA LEU A 124 -7.53 -7.33 18.19
C LEU A 124 -6.77 -5.99 18.07
N GLU A 125 -7.46 -4.86 18.20
CA GLU A 125 -6.82 -3.54 18.24
C GLU A 125 -5.85 -3.41 19.41
N LYS A 126 -6.24 -3.83 20.61
CA LYS A 126 -5.35 -3.80 21.78
C LYS A 126 -4.08 -4.61 21.55
N VAL A 127 -4.19 -5.78 20.91
CA VAL A 127 -3.05 -6.64 20.60
C VAL A 127 -2.14 -6.00 19.56
N LEU A 128 -2.68 -5.57 18.42
CA LEU A 128 -1.91 -5.00 17.29
C LEU A 128 -1.16 -3.73 17.68
N TYR A 129 -1.69 -2.95 18.62
CA TYR A 129 -1.06 -1.69 19.07
C TYR A 129 -0.37 -1.82 20.44
N PHE A 130 0.04 -3.02 20.79
CA PHE A 130 0.89 -3.30 21.96
C PHE A 130 0.29 -2.91 23.32
N ALA A 131 -1.03 -2.98 23.46
CA ALA A 131 -1.74 -2.70 24.72
C ALA A 131 -2.15 -3.97 25.48
N ALA A 132 -2.11 -5.15 24.84
CA ALA A 132 -2.45 -6.43 25.45
C ALA A 132 -1.70 -7.57 24.77
N TYR A 133 -1.51 -8.67 25.49
CA TYR A 133 -0.95 -9.92 24.98
C TYR A 133 -2.05 -10.80 24.41
N ILE A 134 -1.72 -11.62 23.43
CA ILE A 134 -2.58 -12.69 22.93
C ILE A 134 -1.84 -14.02 23.05
N VAL A 135 -2.52 -15.04 23.53
CA VAL A 135 -1.98 -16.39 23.67
C VAL A 135 -1.87 -17.02 22.28
N THR A 136 -0.66 -17.36 21.88
CA THR A 136 -0.35 -18.02 20.61
C THR A 136 -0.21 -19.52 20.75
N ASP A 137 0.14 -19.99 21.93
CA ASP A 137 0.20 -21.40 22.29
C ASP A 137 -0.12 -21.52 23.79
N PRO A 138 -1.21 -22.18 24.18
CA PRO A 138 -1.58 -22.33 25.60
C PRO A 138 -0.69 -23.32 26.36
N GLY A 139 -0.03 -24.28 25.65
CA GLY A 139 0.75 -25.32 26.29
C GLY A 139 -0.04 -26.05 27.40
N ASP A 140 0.60 -26.29 28.55
CA ASP A 140 -0.03 -26.92 29.74
C ASP A 140 -0.71 -25.88 30.66
N ALA A 141 -0.68 -24.60 30.35
CA ALA A 141 -1.31 -23.57 31.16
C ALA A 141 -2.85 -23.58 30.97
N PRO A 142 -3.65 -23.21 31.98
CA PRO A 142 -5.11 -23.14 31.90
C PRO A 142 -5.56 -21.89 31.10
N LEU A 143 -5.05 -21.75 29.90
CA LEU A 143 -5.31 -20.65 28.97
C LEU A 143 -5.96 -21.19 27.72
N ALA A 144 -6.80 -20.38 27.07
CA ALA A 144 -7.35 -20.71 25.76
C ALA A 144 -6.53 -20.07 24.64
N LEU A 145 -6.47 -20.72 23.48
CA LEU A 145 -5.91 -20.15 22.26
C LEU A 145 -6.67 -18.85 21.94
N ASN A 146 -5.98 -17.82 21.46
CA ASN A 146 -6.53 -16.48 21.21
C ASN A 146 -7.02 -15.71 22.44
N GLN A 147 -6.82 -16.24 23.65
CA GLN A 147 -7.13 -15.51 24.88
C GLN A 147 -6.25 -14.27 24.99
N VAL A 148 -6.86 -13.16 25.40
CA VAL A 148 -6.12 -11.89 25.56
C VAL A 148 -5.86 -11.64 27.04
N LEU A 149 -4.63 -11.32 27.34
CA LEU A 149 -4.13 -11.06 28.68
C LEU A 149 -3.70 -9.59 28.81
N THR A 150 -4.02 -8.98 29.92
CA THR A 150 -3.44 -7.70 30.32
C THR A 150 -1.97 -7.89 30.73
N GLU A 151 -1.21 -6.81 30.83
CA GLU A 151 0.19 -6.85 31.29
C GLU A 151 0.33 -7.51 32.67
N LYS A 152 -0.61 -7.26 33.58
CA LYS A 152 -0.64 -7.87 34.93
C LYS A 152 -0.90 -9.37 34.83
N GLU A 153 -1.98 -9.76 34.17
CA GLU A 153 -2.33 -11.18 34.00
C GLU A 153 -1.21 -11.98 33.33
N TYR A 154 -0.56 -11.38 32.32
CA TYR A 154 0.59 -12.00 31.67
C TYR A 154 1.75 -12.26 32.64
N ARG A 155 2.08 -11.29 33.51
CA ARG A 155 3.13 -11.46 34.53
C ARG A 155 2.75 -12.53 35.54
N ASP A 156 1.53 -12.48 36.08
CA ASP A 156 1.03 -13.45 37.05
C ASP A 156 1.05 -14.89 36.49
N MET A 157 0.67 -15.04 35.20
CA MET A 157 0.73 -16.35 34.53
C MET A 157 2.17 -16.78 34.26
N ARG A 158 3.05 -15.83 33.90
CA ARG A 158 4.47 -16.12 33.65
C ARG A 158 5.22 -16.57 34.91
N GLU A 159 4.85 -16.02 36.08
CA GLU A 159 5.40 -16.43 37.36
C GLU A 159 4.94 -17.83 37.75
N LYS A 160 3.71 -18.24 37.36
CA LYS A 160 3.15 -19.57 37.74
C LYS A 160 3.55 -20.68 36.77
N TYR A 161 3.61 -20.40 35.47
CA TYR A 161 3.77 -21.41 34.41
C TYR A 161 5.04 -21.20 33.57
N GLU A 162 5.90 -20.24 33.96
CA GLU A 162 7.19 -19.94 33.30
C GLU A 162 7.12 -19.95 31.76
N ASN A 163 7.65 -21.00 31.13
CA ASN A 163 7.74 -21.15 29.69
C ASN A 163 6.70 -22.10 29.07
N ASP A 164 5.76 -22.62 29.88
CA ASP A 164 4.80 -23.62 29.42
C ASP A 164 3.74 -23.05 28.43
N PHE A 165 3.65 -21.75 28.30
CA PHE A 165 2.77 -21.12 27.32
C PHE A 165 3.49 -20.02 26.52
N GLN A 166 2.99 -19.72 25.32
CA GLN A 166 3.48 -18.63 24.50
C GLN A 166 2.39 -17.58 24.32
N ALA A 167 2.75 -16.34 24.57
CA ALA A 167 1.90 -15.19 24.29
C ALA A 167 2.76 -14.05 23.74
N GLY A 168 2.18 -13.24 22.87
CA GLY A 168 2.89 -12.15 22.22
C GLY A 168 2.01 -10.93 22.00
N MET A 169 2.63 -9.85 21.56
CA MET A 169 1.98 -8.59 21.20
C MET A 169 2.23 -8.24 19.72
N GLY A 170 1.37 -7.38 19.19
CA GLY A 170 1.54 -6.80 17.87
C GLY A 170 1.20 -7.75 16.72
N ALA A 171 1.51 -7.30 15.51
CA ALA A 171 1.22 -8.05 14.29
C ALA A 171 2.00 -9.38 14.20
N GLU A 172 3.15 -9.48 14.86
CA GLU A 172 3.95 -10.71 14.90
C GLU A 172 3.20 -11.88 15.56
N ALA A 173 2.55 -11.62 16.71
CA ALA A 173 1.74 -12.63 17.40
C ALA A 173 0.52 -13.03 16.57
N VAL A 174 -0.16 -12.03 15.95
CA VAL A 174 -1.30 -12.28 15.06
C VAL A 174 -0.88 -13.08 13.84
N LYS A 175 0.30 -12.83 13.28
CA LYS A 175 0.84 -13.58 12.14
C LYS A 175 1.03 -15.05 12.49
N LYS A 176 1.65 -15.36 13.65
CA LYS A 176 1.81 -16.75 14.13
C LYS A 176 0.47 -17.48 14.23
N LEU A 177 -0.55 -16.82 14.79
CA LEU A 177 -1.90 -17.40 14.87
C LEU A 177 -2.51 -17.66 13.49
N LEU A 178 -2.32 -16.75 12.53
CA LEU A 178 -2.81 -16.93 11.16
C LEU A 178 -2.06 -18.01 10.37
N GLU A 179 -0.79 -18.26 10.69
CA GLU A 179 0.03 -19.33 10.10
C GLU A 179 -0.32 -20.71 10.63
N GLN A 180 -0.79 -20.80 11.88
CA GLN A 180 -1.20 -22.05 12.52
C GLN A 180 -2.59 -22.52 12.07
N LEU A 181 -3.37 -21.66 11.41
CA LEU A 181 -4.74 -21.99 11.01
C LEU A 181 -4.77 -22.95 9.81
N ASP A 182 -5.44 -24.09 10.00
CA ASP A 182 -5.86 -24.97 8.92
C ASP A 182 -7.25 -24.54 8.45
N LEU A 183 -7.32 -24.01 7.21
CA LEU A 183 -8.56 -23.51 6.63
C LEU A 183 -9.55 -24.63 6.30
N ASP A 184 -9.06 -25.84 5.98
CA ASP A 184 -9.93 -26.97 5.64
C ASP A 184 -10.63 -27.50 6.89
N GLN A 185 -9.88 -27.72 7.97
CA GLN A 185 -10.45 -28.10 9.26
C GLN A 185 -11.42 -27.05 9.81
N LEU A 186 -11.03 -25.76 9.71
CA LEU A 186 -11.89 -24.66 10.17
C LEU A 186 -13.21 -24.58 9.38
N SER A 187 -13.16 -24.81 8.07
CA SER A 187 -14.37 -24.86 7.23
C SER A 187 -15.30 -25.99 7.66
N GLU A 188 -14.78 -27.20 7.87
CA GLU A 188 -15.57 -28.35 8.32
C GLU A 188 -16.21 -28.11 9.69
N GLN A 189 -15.44 -27.57 10.65
CA GLN A 189 -15.94 -27.21 11.99
C GLN A 189 -17.08 -26.21 11.91
N LEU A 190 -16.90 -25.12 11.14
CA LEU A 190 -17.92 -24.09 11.00
C LEU A 190 -19.19 -24.61 10.31
N ARG A 191 -19.07 -25.52 9.34
CA ARG A 191 -20.20 -26.19 8.69
C ARG A 191 -20.95 -27.13 9.64
N ALA A 192 -20.23 -27.82 10.51
CA ALA A 192 -20.83 -28.66 11.57
C ALA A 192 -21.58 -27.80 12.61
N GLU A 193 -20.95 -26.73 13.10
CA GLU A 193 -21.56 -25.77 14.03
C GLU A 193 -22.80 -25.11 13.46
N LEU A 194 -22.80 -24.79 12.15
CA LEU A 194 -23.94 -24.17 11.47
C LEU A 194 -25.22 -24.99 11.57
N LYS A 195 -25.13 -26.33 11.61
CA LYS A 195 -26.29 -27.24 11.72
C LYS A 195 -26.97 -27.15 13.07
N THR A 196 -26.20 -26.88 14.14
CA THR A 196 -26.67 -26.90 15.54
C THR A 196 -26.89 -25.51 16.15
N ALA A 197 -26.44 -24.44 15.46
CA ALA A 197 -26.41 -23.09 16.02
C ALA A 197 -27.81 -22.44 16.06
N SER A 198 -28.01 -21.57 17.08
CA SER A 198 -29.18 -20.67 17.19
C SER A 198 -29.14 -19.57 16.12
N SER A 199 -30.28 -18.91 15.85
CA SER A 199 -30.44 -17.93 14.78
C SER A 199 -29.38 -16.82 14.76
N GLN A 200 -29.04 -16.19 15.92
CA GLN A 200 -28.03 -15.15 16.00
C GLN A 200 -26.61 -15.68 15.78
N LYS A 201 -26.31 -16.86 16.32
CA LYS A 201 -25.02 -17.52 16.11
C LYS A 201 -24.84 -17.92 14.64
N LYS A 202 -25.90 -18.37 13.97
CA LYS A 202 -25.87 -18.70 12.54
C LYS A 202 -25.34 -17.57 11.67
N LEU A 203 -25.84 -16.34 11.87
CA LEU A 203 -25.39 -15.17 11.09
C LEU A 203 -23.89 -14.89 11.26
N ARG A 204 -23.36 -15.08 12.46
CA ARG A 204 -21.92 -14.92 12.73
C ARG A 204 -21.09 -16.02 12.05
N ILE A 205 -21.56 -17.28 12.18
CA ILE A 205 -20.89 -18.44 11.56
C ILE A 205 -20.87 -18.30 10.05
N VAL A 206 -22.00 -17.91 9.43
CA VAL A 206 -22.09 -17.70 7.96
C VAL A 206 -21.08 -16.66 7.50
N LYS A 207 -21.01 -15.49 8.15
CA LYS A 207 -20.05 -14.45 7.79
C LYS A 207 -18.59 -14.90 7.97
N ARG A 208 -18.33 -15.74 8.97
CA ARG A 208 -17.02 -16.32 9.22
C ARG A 208 -16.65 -17.34 8.15
N LEU A 209 -17.58 -18.24 7.84
CA LEU A 209 -17.43 -19.26 6.81
C LEU A 209 -17.21 -18.64 5.42
N GLU A 210 -17.94 -17.59 5.07
CA GLU A 210 -17.75 -16.85 3.80
C GLU A 210 -16.31 -16.36 3.63
N VAL A 211 -15.69 -15.84 4.69
CA VAL A 211 -14.30 -15.37 4.63
C VAL A 211 -13.33 -16.54 4.53
N VAL A 212 -13.55 -17.62 5.29
CA VAL A 212 -12.72 -18.82 5.25
C VAL A 212 -12.74 -19.46 3.86
N GLU A 213 -13.93 -19.65 3.28
CA GLU A 213 -14.08 -20.19 1.92
C GLU A 213 -13.43 -19.29 0.86
N ALA A 214 -13.57 -17.96 0.98
CA ALA A 214 -12.91 -17.03 0.07
C ALA A 214 -11.38 -17.16 0.09
N PHE A 215 -10.75 -17.40 1.24
CA PHE A 215 -9.32 -17.70 1.33
C PHE A 215 -8.98 -19.06 0.72
N ARG A 216 -9.78 -20.05 1.01
CA ARG A 216 -9.62 -21.42 0.53
C ARG A 216 -9.68 -21.52 -1.00
N GLU A 217 -10.73 -20.95 -1.62
CA GLU A 217 -10.94 -20.95 -3.06
C GLU A 217 -9.92 -20.11 -3.82
N SER A 218 -9.50 -18.96 -3.26
CA SER A 218 -8.54 -18.07 -3.91
C SER A 218 -7.10 -18.55 -3.83
N GLY A 219 -6.77 -19.48 -2.90
CA GLY A 219 -5.41 -19.90 -2.60
C GLY A 219 -4.55 -18.85 -1.89
N ASN A 220 -5.17 -17.76 -1.39
CA ASN A 220 -4.47 -16.77 -0.59
C ASN A 220 -4.26 -17.30 0.85
N LYS A 221 -3.09 -17.03 1.42
CA LYS A 221 -2.83 -17.39 2.83
C LYS A 221 -3.31 -16.27 3.76
N PRO A 222 -4.01 -16.58 4.87
CA PRO A 222 -4.43 -15.56 5.84
C PRO A 222 -3.27 -14.74 6.42
N SER A 223 -2.08 -15.35 6.58
CA SER A 223 -0.87 -14.67 7.06
C SER A 223 -0.40 -13.52 6.15
N TRP A 224 -0.78 -13.50 4.87
CA TRP A 224 -0.45 -12.40 3.96
C TRP A 224 -1.20 -11.08 4.27
N MET A 225 -2.20 -11.12 5.16
CA MET A 225 -2.79 -9.90 5.71
C MET A 225 -1.84 -9.14 6.66
N ILE A 226 -0.75 -9.78 7.07
CA ILE A 226 0.36 -9.19 7.82
C ILE A 226 1.54 -9.03 6.86
N MET A 227 2.08 -7.82 6.80
CA MET A 227 3.14 -7.44 5.86
C MET A 227 4.51 -7.51 6.53
N ASP A 228 5.43 -8.25 5.95
CA ASP A 228 6.87 -8.23 6.28
C ASP A 228 7.61 -7.25 5.37
N VAL A 229 7.10 -7.06 4.17
CA VAL A 229 7.67 -6.22 3.13
C VAL A 229 6.63 -5.23 2.65
N LEU A 230 6.99 -3.97 2.56
CA LEU A 230 6.13 -2.89 2.09
C LEU A 230 6.53 -2.47 0.68
N PRO A 231 5.65 -2.55 -0.33
CA PRO A 231 5.96 -2.10 -1.68
C PRO A 231 6.05 -0.57 -1.75
N VAL A 232 7.01 -0.08 -2.53
CA VAL A 232 7.19 1.35 -2.83
C VAL A 232 6.82 1.58 -4.28
N ILE A 233 5.77 2.37 -4.51
CA ILE A 233 5.29 2.67 -5.86
C ILE A 233 6.31 3.46 -6.67
N PRO A 234 6.28 3.36 -8.01
CA PRO A 234 7.20 4.06 -8.89
C PRO A 234 7.26 5.58 -8.64
N PRO A 235 8.43 6.22 -8.81
CA PRO A 235 8.61 7.65 -8.54
C PRO A 235 7.70 8.57 -9.33
N GLU A 236 7.37 8.25 -10.58
CA GLU A 236 6.49 9.08 -11.41
C GLU A 236 5.02 9.06 -10.98
N LEU A 237 4.61 8.07 -10.17
CA LEU A 237 3.28 8.04 -9.55
C LEU A 237 3.20 8.89 -8.28
N ARG A 238 4.35 9.34 -7.74
CA ARG A 238 4.49 10.23 -6.58
C ARG A 238 5.50 11.34 -6.87
N PRO A 239 5.23 12.18 -7.87
CA PRO A 239 6.22 13.09 -8.44
C PRO A 239 6.69 14.15 -7.43
N MET A 240 7.89 14.63 -7.67
CA MET A 240 8.49 15.79 -7.02
C MET A 240 8.91 16.77 -8.11
N VAL A 241 8.30 17.94 -8.12
CA VAL A 241 8.48 18.95 -9.18
C VAL A 241 9.09 20.20 -8.59
N GLN A 242 10.11 20.73 -9.25
CA GLN A 242 10.69 22.02 -8.91
C GLN A 242 9.77 23.13 -9.43
N LEU A 243 9.42 24.05 -8.52
CA LEU A 243 8.66 25.26 -8.83
C LEU A 243 9.60 26.42 -9.10
N ASP A 244 9.07 27.48 -9.70
CA ASP A 244 9.78 28.74 -9.85
C ASP A 244 10.22 29.26 -8.47
N GLY A 245 11.45 29.78 -8.39
CA GLY A 245 12.05 30.20 -7.13
C GLY A 245 12.73 29.09 -6.31
N GLY A 246 13.01 27.92 -6.92
CA GLY A 246 13.82 26.86 -6.32
C GLY A 246 13.13 26.01 -5.27
N ARG A 247 11.82 26.21 -5.04
CA ARG A 247 11.01 25.39 -4.13
C ARG A 247 10.56 24.11 -4.82
N PHE A 248 10.32 23.06 -4.04
CA PHE A 248 9.82 21.77 -4.54
C PHE A 248 8.40 21.52 -4.09
N ALA A 249 7.54 21.13 -5.03
CA ALA A 249 6.25 20.52 -4.74
C ALA A 249 6.41 19.00 -4.78
N THR A 250 5.95 18.33 -3.75
CA THR A 250 6.05 16.87 -3.64
C THR A 250 4.71 16.25 -3.34
N SER A 251 4.52 15.00 -3.76
CA SER A 251 3.36 14.21 -3.38
C SER A 251 3.39 13.91 -1.89
N ASP A 252 2.22 13.92 -1.25
CA ASP A 252 2.05 13.57 0.17
C ASP A 252 2.56 12.14 0.48
N LEU A 253 2.51 11.24 -0.50
CA LEU A 253 3.03 9.87 -0.36
C LEU A 253 4.52 9.82 -0.03
N ASN A 254 5.31 10.76 -0.55
CA ASN A 254 6.74 10.82 -0.22
C ASN A 254 6.97 11.10 1.26
N ASP A 255 6.18 11.97 1.88
CA ASP A 255 6.24 12.23 3.31
C ASP A 255 5.81 11.02 4.13
N LEU A 256 4.76 10.32 3.71
CA LEU A 256 4.29 9.12 4.38
C LEU A 256 5.34 7.99 4.29
N TYR A 257 5.94 7.77 3.11
CA TYR A 257 7.05 6.81 2.96
C TYR A 257 8.27 7.19 3.82
N ARG A 258 8.65 8.46 3.85
CA ARG A 258 9.75 8.94 4.69
C ARG A 258 9.51 8.66 6.17
N ARG A 259 8.28 8.84 6.66
CA ARG A 259 7.89 8.52 8.05
C ARG A 259 8.07 7.03 8.33
N VAL A 260 7.62 6.15 7.43
CA VAL A 260 7.79 4.70 7.56
C VAL A 260 9.27 4.34 7.60
N ILE A 261 10.08 4.82 6.65
CA ILE A 261 11.52 4.50 6.59
C ILE A 261 12.25 4.99 7.83
N ASN A 262 11.96 6.20 8.31
CA ASN A 262 12.58 6.75 9.51
C ASN A 262 12.26 5.91 10.75
N ARG A 263 10.99 5.53 10.96
CA ARG A 263 10.58 4.65 12.06
C ARG A 263 11.20 3.26 11.95
N ASN A 264 11.21 2.71 10.75
CA ASN A 264 11.80 1.40 10.48
C ASN A 264 13.30 1.37 10.78
N ASN A 265 14.05 2.37 10.30
CA ASN A 265 15.49 2.48 10.55
C ASN A 265 15.80 2.71 12.04
N ARG A 266 14.99 3.53 12.71
CA ARG A 266 15.12 3.73 14.15
C ARG A 266 14.87 2.45 14.92
N LEU A 267 13.83 1.69 14.56
CA LEU A 267 13.54 0.40 15.17
C LEU A 267 14.66 -0.61 14.94
N LYS A 268 15.18 -0.73 13.69
CA LYS A 268 16.33 -1.60 13.38
C LYS A 268 17.53 -1.26 14.30
N ARG A 269 17.81 0.03 14.48
CA ARG A 269 18.91 0.48 15.36
C ARG A 269 18.66 0.17 16.84
N LEU A 270 17.42 0.35 17.34
CA LEU A 270 17.06 0.02 18.73
C LEU A 270 17.20 -1.47 19.02
N ILE A 271 16.78 -2.32 18.08
CA ILE A 271 16.94 -3.78 18.19
C ILE A 271 18.43 -4.16 18.22
N GLN A 272 19.25 -3.57 17.32
CA GLN A 272 20.71 -3.82 17.29
C GLN A 272 21.42 -3.38 18.58
N LEU A 273 20.94 -2.31 19.21
CA LEU A 273 21.49 -1.79 20.47
C LEU A 273 20.91 -2.51 21.70
N GLN A 274 20.06 -3.52 21.53
CA GLN A 274 19.38 -4.23 22.61
C GLN A 274 18.71 -3.27 23.61
N ALA A 275 18.03 -2.23 23.08
CA ALA A 275 17.35 -1.23 23.90
C ALA A 275 16.26 -1.87 24.76
N PRO A 276 15.88 -1.24 25.91
CA PRO A 276 14.82 -1.74 26.79
C PRO A 276 13.52 -2.03 26.03
N ASP A 277 12.87 -3.14 26.38
CA ASP A 277 11.70 -3.66 25.68
C ASP A 277 10.55 -2.65 25.57
N ILE A 278 10.35 -1.83 26.58
CA ILE A 278 9.32 -0.78 26.57
C ILE A 278 9.55 0.25 25.46
N ILE A 279 10.81 0.58 25.16
CA ILE A 279 11.17 1.52 24.07
C ILE A 279 10.97 0.83 22.73
N VAL A 280 11.40 -0.41 22.60
CA VAL A 280 11.24 -1.20 21.37
C VAL A 280 9.76 -1.39 21.04
N ARG A 281 8.92 -1.75 22.02
CA ARG A 281 7.46 -1.88 21.85
C ARG A 281 6.81 -0.58 21.38
N ASN A 282 7.20 0.55 21.98
CA ASN A 282 6.67 1.85 21.58
C ASN A 282 7.06 2.20 20.13
N GLU A 283 8.29 1.92 19.71
CA GLU A 283 8.72 2.17 18.33
C GLU A 283 8.06 1.20 17.33
N LYS A 284 7.84 -0.07 17.71
CA LYS A 284 7.02 -1.03 16.93
C LYS A 284 5.61 -0.50 16.71
N ARG A 285 4.96 0.03 17.77
CA ARG A 285 3.64 0.64 17.68
C ARG A 285 3.64 1.86 16.74
N MET A 286 4.65 2.72 16.84
CA MET A 286 4.78 3.90 15.98
C MET A 286 5.02 3.52 14.51
N LEU A 287 5.76 2.43 14.25
CA LEU A 287 5.93 1.90 12.90
C LEU A 287 4.60 1.38 12.33
N GLN A 288 3.83 0.63 13.13
CA GLN A 288 2.48 0.19 12.73
C GLN A 288 1.58 1.38 12.39
N GLU A 289 1.58 2.44 13.20
CA GLU A 289 0.81 3.65 12.93
C GLU A 289 1.27 4.40 11.67
N ALA A 290 2.57 4.41 11.38
CA ALA A 290 3.11 5.01 10.16
C ALA A 290 2.70 4.23 8.90
N VAL A 291 2.69 2.90 8.96
CA VAL A 291 2.21 2.03 7.87
C VAL A 291 0.72 2.20 7.66
N ASP A 292 -0.07 2.28 8.73
CA ASP A 292 -1.51 2.54 8.64
C ASP A 292 -1.81 3.88 7.95
N ALA A 293 -1.09 4.94 8.31
CA ALA A 293 -1.24 6.25 7.69
C ALA A 293 -0.87 6.26 6.20
N LEU A 294 0.13 5.48 5.79
CA LEU A 294 0.50 5.34 4.38
C LEU A 294 -0.61 4.67 3.57
N ILE A 295 -1.23 3.63 4.11
CA ILE A 295 -2.26 2.85 3.41
C ILE A 295 -3.61 3.58 3.42
N ASP A 296 -4.11 3.98 4.58
CA ASP A 296 -5.41 4.66 4.74
C ASP A 296 -5.39 5.65 5.91
N ASN A 297 -4.92 6.86 5.63
CA ASN A 297 -4.73 7.91 6.64
C ASN A 297 -6.08 8.35 7.24
N GLY A 298 -6.15 8.36 8.56
CA GLY A 298 -7.36 8.74 9.29
C GLY A 298 -8.37 7.60 9.52
N ARG A 299 -8.09 6.38 9.05
CA ARG A 299 -8.94 5.21 9.33
C ARG A 299 -8.93 4.83 10.81
N ARG A 300 -7.82 5.03 11.48
CA ARG A 300 -7.64 4.84 12.92
C ARG A 300 -7.21 6.14 13.58
N GLY A 301 -8.13 6.77 14.31
CA GLY A 301 -7.85 7.98 15.07
C GLY A 301 -7.64 9.23 14.21
N ARG A 302 -6.82 10.16 14.70
CA ARG A 302 -6.50 11.40 13.97
C ARG A 302 -5.66 11.12 12.76
N ALA A 303 -6.05 11.72 11.64
CA ALA A 303 -5.23 11.69 10.43
C ALA A 303 -3.88 12.39 10.65
N VAL A 304 -2.84 11.86 10.06
CA VAL A 304 -1.54 12.53 9.97
C VAL A 304 -1.67 13.73 9.06
N THR A 305 -1.25 14.90 9.55
CA THR A 305 -1.36 16.17 8.84
C THR A 305 0.00 16.68 8.37
N GLY A 306 -0.01 17.45 7.31
CA GLY A 306 1.10 18.24 6.81
C GLY A 306 0.99 19.70 7.26
N ALA A 307 1.56 20.62 6.47
CA ALA A 307 1.44 22.04 6.67
C ALA A 307 -0.05 22.48 6.67
N ASN A 308 -0.36 23.49 7.47
CA ASN A 308 -1.72 24.05 7.61
C ASN A 308 -2.78 23.04 8.08
N ASN A 309 -2.40 22.05 8.89
CA ASN A 309 -3.28 20.99 9.40
C ASN A 309 -4.07 20.22 8.33
N ARG A 310 -3.66 20.26 7.07
CA ARG A 310 -4.26 19.47 6.00
C ARG A 310 -3.87 18.00 6.16
N ALA A 311 -4.85 17.10 6.15
CA ALA A 311 -4.58 15.66 6.16
C ALA A 311 -3.79 15.24 4.91
N LEU A 312 -2.76 14.42 5.09
CA LEU A 312 -1.96 13.89 4.00
C LEU A 312 -2.76 12.84 3.22
N LYS A 313 -2.66 12.89 1.89
CA LYS A 313 -3.35 11.98 0.98
C LYS A 313 -2.63 10.62 0.95
N SER A 314 -3.31 9.57 1.43
CA SER A 314 -2.79 8.20 1.49
C SER A 314 -3.00 7.42 0.19
N LEU A 315 -2.50 6.18 0.12
CA LEU A 315 -2.70 5.29 -1.03
C LEU A 315 -4.20 5.01 -1.28
N SER A 316 -4.99 4.78 -0.21
CA SER A 316 -6.45 4.60 -0.34
C SER A 316 -7.14 5.82 -0.92
N ASP A 317 -6.70 7.03 -0.54
CA ASP A 317 -7.27 8.29 -1.05
C ASP A 317 -6.98 8.52 -2.53
N MET A 318 -5.93 7.89 -3.07
CA MET A 318 -5.65 7.90 -4.50
C MET A 318 -6.65 7.07 -5.31
N LEU A 319 -7.32 6.12 -4.70
CA LEU A 319 -8.25 5.21 -5.36
C LEU A 319 -9.71 5.61 -5.15
N LYS A 320 -10.07 6.09 -3.93
CA LYS A 320 -11.44 6.38 -3.51
C LYS A 320 -11.89 7.80 -3.85
N GLY A 321 -13.21 8.01 -3.88
CA GLY A 321 -13.85 9.32 -4.03
C GLY A 321 -13.87 9.87 -5.46
N LYS A 322 -14.36 11.11 -5.61
CA LYS A 322 -14.52 11.78 -6.92
C LYS A 322 -13.20 12.03 -7.62
N GLN A 323 -12.12 12.28 -6.86
CA GLN A 323 -10.78 12.56 -7.36
C GLN A 323 -9.88 11.31 -7.36
N GLY A 324 -10.44 10.15 -7.02
CA GLY A 324 -9.73 8.88 -7.05
C GLY A 324 -9.56 8.34 -8.47
N ARG A 325 -8.64 7.40 -8.61
CA ARG A 325 -8.27 6.81 -9.91
C ARG A 325 -9.45 6.19 -10.65
N PHE A 326 -10.35 5.52 -9.94
CA PHE A 326 -11.50 4.88 -10.57
C PHE A 326 -12.44 5.89 -11.21
N ARG A 327 -12.87 6.92 -10.48
CA ARG A 327 -13.85 7.89 -10.98
C ARG A 327 -13.25 8.96 -11.90
N GLN A 328 -12.02 9.38 -11.68
CA GLN A 328 -11.40 10.48 -12.41
C GLN A 328 -10.67 10.04 -13.68
N ASN A 329 -10.11 8.82 -13.72
CA ASN A 329 -9.24 8.39 -14.80
C ASN A 329 -9.69 7.11 -15.53
N LEU A 330 -10.49 6.24 -14.88
CA LEU A 330 -10.92 4.96 -15.45
C LEU A 330 -12.37 5.00 -15.97
N LEU A 331 -13.33 5.48 -15.17
CA LEU A 331 -14.72 5.60 -15.60
C LEU A 331 -14.94 6.77 -16.57
N GLY A 332 -14.05 7.71 -16.60
CA GLY A 332 -14.04 8.83 -17.53
C GLY A 332 -12.69 9.51 -17.56
N LYS A 333 -12.31 10.03 -18.70
CA LYS A 333 -11.07 10.79 -18.91
C LYS A 333 -11.37 12.11 -19.56
N ARG A 334 -10.56 13.13 -19.26
CA ARG A 334 -10.55 14.35 -20.09
C ARG A 334 -9.91 13.99 -21.43
N VAL A 335 -10.56 14.40 -22.49
CA VAL A 335 -10.09 14.14 -23.87
C VAL A 335 -9.85 15.48 -24.58
N ASP A 336 -8.89 15.46 -25.51
CA ASP A 336 -8.60 16.60 -26.37
C ASP A 336 -9.74 16.82 -27.36
N TYR A 337 -9.79 18.00 -27.97
CA TYR A 337 -10.80 18.40 -28.97
C TYR A 337 -12.25 18.22 -28.49
N SER A 338 -12.48 18.51 -27.22
CA SER A 338 -13.80 18.53 -26.60
C SER A 338 -14.02 19.83 -25.84
N GLY A 339 -15.27 20.30 -25.81
CA GLY A 339 -15.64 21.53 -25.14
C GLY A 339 -16.97 21.44 -24.44
N ARG A 340 -17.20 22.37 -23.52
CA ARG A 340 -18.47 22.50 -22.80
C ARG A 340 -18.85 23.96 -22.69
N SER A 341 -20.11 24.28 -23.00
CA SER A 341 -20.64 25.65 -22.90
C SER A 341 -22.10 25.63 -22.45
N VAL A 342 -22.63 26.79 -22.19
CA VAL A 342 -24.06 26.97 -21.87
C VAL A 342 -24.88 26.72 -23.13
N ILE A 343 -26.00 26.04 -22.98
CA ILE A 343 -26.97 25.77 -24.05
C ILE A 343 -28.01 26.89 -24.02
N VAL A 344 -28.27 27.50 -25.18
CA VAL A 344 -29.30 28.51 -25.34
C VAL A 344 -30.28 28.11 -26.45
N VAL A 345 -31.45 28.75 -26.50
CA VAL A 345 -32.43 28.50 -27.54
C VAL A 345 -31.94 28.96 -28.91
N GLY A 346 -32.26 28.20 -29.97
CA GLY A 346 -31.97 28.54 -31.35
C GLY A 346 -33.22 28.32 -32.22
N PRO A 347 -34.17 29.30 -32.25
CA PRO A 347 -35.46 29.11 -32.90
C PRO A 347 -35.36 28.87 -34.40
N GLU A 348 -34.28 29.28 -35.04
CA GLU A 348 -34.01 29.10 -36.47
C GLU A 348 -33.44 27.71 -36.82
N LEU A 349 -33.03 26.92 -35.80
CA LEU A 349 -32.42 25.63 -36.01
C LEU A 349 -33.49 24.52 -36.09
N LYS A 350 -33.30 23.58 -37.02
CA LYS A 350 -34.09 22.36 -37.07
C LYS A 350 -33.75 21.42 -35.89
N LEU A 351 -34.63 20.48 -35.57
CA LEU A 351 -34.50 19.55 -34.46
C LEU A 351 -33.19 18.75 -34.43
N TYR A 352 -32.58 18.51 -35.57
CA TYR A 352 -31.33 17.79 -35.75
C TYR A 352 -30.12 18.71 -35.92
N GLN A 353 -30.31 20.04 -35.84
CA GLN A 353 -29.22 21.02 -36.00
C GLN A 353 -28.80 21.58 -34.65
N CYS A 354 -27.50 21.83 -34.52
CA CYS A 354 -26.87 22.48 -33.38
C CYS A 354 -25.97 23.60 -33.86
N GLY A 355 -26.10 24.79 -33.26
CA GLY A 355 -25.19 25.91 -33.51
C GLY A 355 -24.00 25.85 -32.55
N VAL A 356 -22.81 25.96 -33.11
CA VAL A 356 -21.56 26.01 -32.32
C VAL A 356 -20.85 27.31 -32.58
N PRO A 357 -20.32 28.03 -31.56
CA PRO A 357 -19.50 29.24 -31.77
C PRO A 357 -18.32 28.96 -32.70
N LYS A 358 -18.06 29.89 -33.63
CA LYS A 358 -17.00 29.72 -34.64
C LYS A 358 -15.63 29.43 -34.06
N GLU A 359 -15.26 30.10 -32.96
CA GLU A 359 -13.98 29.90 -32.30
C GLU A 359 -13.85 28.48 -31.71
N MET A 360 -14.91 27.98 -31.08
CA MET A 360 -14.94 26.60 -30.60
C MET A 360 -14.86 25.60 -31.76
N ALA A 361 -15.60 25.84 -32.85
CA ALA A 361 -15.59 24.98 -34.01
C ALA A 361 -14.20 24.90 -34.66
N ILE A 362 -13.48 26.00 -34.76
CA ILE A 362 -12.12 26.05 -35.33
C ILE A 362 -11.17 25.18 -34.51
N GLU A 363 -11.19 25.28 -33.18
CA GLU A 363 -10.30 24.47 -32.33
C GLU A 363 -10.68 22.99 -32.34
N LEU A 364 -11.97 22.66 -32.28
CA LEU A 364 -12.44 21.27 -32.30
C LEU A 364 -12.13 20.54 -33.59
N PHE A 365 -12.27 21.23 -34.74
CA PHE A 365 -12.06 20.65 -36.06
C PHE A 365 -10.67 20.89 -36.64
N ARG A 366 -9.79 21.55 -35.92
CA ARG A 366 -8.42 21.88 -36.35
C ARG A 366 -7.66 20.70 -36.95
N PRO A 367 -7.61 19.49 -36.32
CA PRO A 367 -6.91 18.37 -36.92
C PRO A 367 -7.45 17.91 -38.25
N PHE A 368 -8.78 17.97 -38.42
CA PHE A 368 -9.43 17.58 -39.69
C PHE A 368 -9.14 18.56 -40.81
N VAL A 369 -9.14 19.85 -40.49
CA VAL A 369 -8.78 20.91 -41.46
C VAL A 369 -7.32 20.79 -41.86
N MET A 370 -6.42 20.60 -40.87
CA MET A 370 -4.98 20.41 -41.15
C MET A 370 -4.73 19.19 -42.02
N LYS A 371 -5.43 18.07 -41.77
CA LYS A 371 -5.31 16.86 -42.58
C LYS A 371 -5.68 17.16 -44.05
N LYS A 372 -6.81 17.81 -44.31
CA LYS A 372 -7.21 18.15 -45.67
C LYS A 372 -6.24 19.08 -46.38
N LEU A 373 -5.73 20.09 -45.67
CA LEU A 373 -4.74 21.01 -46.23
C LEU A 373 -3.39 20.38 -46.57
N VAL A 374 -3.09 19.21 -46.01
CA VAL A 374 -1.87 18.42 -46.30
C VAL A 374 -2.12 17.43 -47.47
N GLU A 375 -3.37 17.00 -47.64
CA GLU A 375 -3.77 16.07 -48.71
C GLU A 375 -4.00 16.80 -50.07
N ASP A 376 -4.36 18.11 -50.04
CA ASP A 376 -4.47 18.99 -51.19
C ASP A 376 -3.09 19.60 -51.62
#